data_30a0b813963f36ea73be1e3110e21d43
#
_entry.id   30a0b813963f36ea73be1e3110e21d43
#
_cell.length_a   1.000
_cell.length_b   1.000
_cell.length_c   1.000
_cell.angle_alpha   90.00
_cell.angle_beta   90.00
_cell.angle_gamma   90.00
#
_symmetry.space_group_name_H-M   'P 1'
#
loop_
_entity.id
_entity.type
_entity.pdbx_description
1 polymer ?
#
loop_
_entity_poly.entity_id
_entity_poly.type
_entity_poly.pdbx_seq_one_letter_code
_entity_poly.pdbx_strand_id
1 'polypeptide(L)'
;IRWFEFNGEKGFFLNGKPYGQLVGANRHQDFAYVGNALPNSQQWRDARLLRDAGCTIIRVAHYPQDPSFMDACDELGLFVIVATPGWQYWNKNPEFAARVHENTRNIIRRDRNHPSVLMWEPILNETSYPLDFALQALQITKDEYPYPGRPVAAADVHSAGVKDNYDVVYGWPGDDEKANAPKQCIFTREWGENVDDWYAHNNNNRASRSWGERPQKVQALSLAQTYDGLFRTTGKFIGGAQWHPFDHQRGYHPDPYWGGIFDCFRQPKYAYYMFRSQSPADLKHPTAESGPMVYIMHEMGPFSDPDVVVFSNCDSVRLSMYDGTKEWVLPVKHEKGHLPNAPVVFKNVWDFWEARSHSYTERNWQMENMYA
;
A
#
# COMPACT_ATOMS: atom_id res chain seq x y z
N ILE A 1 -13.45 5.27 -21.84
CA ILE A 1 -14.73 5.55 -21.12
C ILE A 1 -14.88 4.47 -20.08
N ARG A 2 -15.11 4.86 -18.84
CA ARG A 2 -15.35 3.96 -17.72
C ARG A 2 -16.54 4.46 -16.92
N TRP A 3 -17.24 3.53 -16.26
CA TRP A 3 -18.18 3.85 -15.21
C TRP A 3 -17.97 2.91 -14.03
N PHE A 4 -18.33 3.33 -12.85
CA PHE A 4 -18.14 2.58 -11.63
C PHE A 4 -19.35 2.72 -10.71
N GLU A 5 -19.55 1.70 -9.87
CA GLU A 5 -20.60 1.63 -8.87
C GLU A 5 -20.00 1.14 -7.54
N PHE A 6 -20.38 1.82 -6.47
CA PHE A 6 -20.10 1.38 -5.09
C PHE A 6 -21.40 0.88 -4.49
N ASN A 7 -21.51 -0.44 -4.41
CA ASN A 7 -22.72 -1.09 -3.90
C ASN A 7 -22.45 -1.57 -2.48
N GLY A 8 -23.20 -1.02 -1.51
CA GLY A 8 -23.00 -1.30 -0.10
C GLY A 8 -23.25 -2.74 0.36
N GLU A 9 -23.72 -3.62 -0.53
CA GLU A 9 -23.87 -5.04 -0.26
C GLU A 9 -22.89 -5.91 -1.05
N LYS A 10 -22.61 -5.51 -2.30
CA LYS A 10 -21.88 -6.31 -3.29
C LYS A 10 -20.45 -5.81 -3.54
N GLY A 11 -20.09 -4.63 -3.05
CA GLY A 11 -18.77 -4.06 -3.23
C GLY A 11 -18.61 -3.17 -4.46
N PHE A 12 -17.39 -3.09 -4.98
CA PHE A 12 -17.03 -2.20 -6.09
C PHE A 12 -17.17 -2.89 -7.45
N PHE A 13 -17.78 -2.17 -8.40
CA PHE A 13 -17.97 -2.62 -9.78
C PHE A 13 -17.33 -1.62 -10.75
N LEU A 14 -16.59 -2.14 -11.71
CA LEU A 14 -16.03 -1.39 -12.84
C LEU A 14 -16.68 -1.89 -14.14
N ASN A 15 -17.29 -0.98 -14.89
CA ASN A 15 -17.99 -1.29 -16.16
C ASN A 15 -18.98 -2.46 -16.02
N GLY A 16 -19.72 -2.50 -14.92
CA GLY A 16 -20.73 -3.51 -14.61
C GLY A 16 -20.21 -4.86 -14.15
N LYS A 17 -18.90 -5.01 -13.98
CA LYS A 17 -18.29 -6.25 -13.49
C LYS A 17 -17.74 -6.06 -12.08
N PRO A 18 -17.89 -7.04 -11.18
CA PRO A 18 -17.22 -7.01 -9.89
C PRO A 18 -15.70 -6.86 -10.09
N TYR A 19 -15.09 -5.92 -9.35
CA TYR A 19 -13.65 -5.66 -9.48
C TYR A 19 -12.81 -6.48 -8.50
N GLY A 20 -13.37 -6.83 -7.36
CA GLY A 20 -12.65 -7.44 -6.25
C GLY A 20 -12.07 -6.39 -5.30
N GLN A 21 -11.00 -6.73 -4.59
CA GLN A 21 -10.35 -5.84 -3.64
C GLN A 21 -9.46 -4.81 -4.36
N LEU A 22 -9.59 -3.56 -3.95
CA LEU A 22 -8.67 -2.48 -4.33
C LEU A 22 -7.44 -2.53 -3.42
N VAL A 23 -6.34 -2.99 -3.97
CA VAL A 23 -5.07 -3.08 -3.26
C VAL A 23 -4.30 -1.80 -3.44
N GLY A 24 -3.99 -1.11 -2.35
CA GLY A 24 -3.43 0.21 -2.47
C GLY A 24 -2.32 0.55 -1.49
N ALA A 25 -1.80 1.74 -1.71
CA ALA A 25 -0.85 2.40 -0.85
C ALA A 25 -1.15 3.90 -0.76
N ASN A 26 -0.72 4.52 0.34
CA ASN A 26 -0.74 5.97 0.49
C ASN A 26 0.56 6.55 -0.06
N ARG A 27 0.54 7.72 -0.70
CA ARG A 27 1.77 8.32 -1.21
C ARG A 27 2.00 9.75 -0.72
N HIS A 28 3.14 9.95 -0.04
CA HIS A 28 3.82 11.24 0.05
C HIS A 28 4.76 11.41 -1.14
N GLN A 29 4.84 12.61 -1.73
CA GLN A 29 5.73 12.87 -2.85
C GLN A 29 7.06 13.49 -2.40
N ASP A 30 7.65 12.95 -1.36
CA ASP A 30 8.98 13.36 -0.92
C ASP A 30 10.06 12.37 -1.38
N PHE A 31 11.26 12.88 -1.54
CA PHE A 31 12.43 12.08 -1.84
C PHE A 31 13.65 12.66 -1.11
N ALA A 32 14.60 11.78 -0.78
CA ALA A 32 15.81 12.15 -0.09
C ALA A 32 16.52 13.33 -0.80
N TYR A 33 16.98 14.31 -0.03
CA TYR A 33 17.67 15.54 -0.40
C TYR A 33 16.85 16.62 -1.10
N VAL A 34 15.80 16.28 -1.85
CA VAL A 34 15.02 17.25 -2.62
C VAL A 34 13.63 17.53 -2.05
N GLY A 35 13.22 16.79 -1.03
CA GLY A 35 11.87 16.91 -0.45
C GLY A 35 10.80 16.71 -1.53
N ASN A 36 9.82 17.61 -1.60
CA ASN A 36 8.72 17.53 -2.56
C ASN A 36 9.07 18.08 -3.96
N ALA A 37 10.29 18.56 -4.19
CA ALA A 37 10.72 19.07 -5.49
C ALA A 37 11.20 17.95 -6.44
N LEU A 38 10.39 16.90 -6.58
CA LEU A 38 10.70 15.78 -7.47
C LEU A 38 10.55 16.16 -8.94
N PRO A 39 11.49 15.75 -9.79
CA PRO A 39 11.33 15.89 -11.24
C PRO A 39 10.22 14.94 -11.76
N ASN A 40 9.62 15.29 -12.90
CA ASN A 40 8.56 14.50 -13.52
C ASN A 40 8.94 13.02 -13.70
N SER A 41 10.17 12.74 -14.09
CA SER A 41 10.69 11.37 -14.24
C SER A 41 10.63 10.56 -12.95
N GLN A 42 10.82 11.18 -11.79
CA GLN A 42 10.69 10.51 -10.50
C GLN A 42 9.22 10.30 -10.11
N GLN A 43 8.33 11.23 -10.49
CA GLN A 43 6.88 11.07 -10.31
C GLN A 43 6.40 9.81 -11.07
N TRP A 44 6.82 9.65 -12.32
CA TRP A 44 6.55 8.49 -13.17
C TRP A 44 7.14 7.20 -12.59
N ARG A 45 8.38 7.27 -12.10
CA ARG A 45 9.04 6.14 -11.48
C ARG A 45 8.29 5.64 -10.26
N ASP A 46 7.86 6.54 -9.38
CA ASP A 46 7.09 6.17 -8.19
C ASP A 46 5.77 5.46 -8.56
N ALA A 47 5.01 6.01 -9.51
CA ALA A 47 3.79 5.38 -9.99
C ALA A 47 4.06 3.98 -10.58
N ARG A 48 5.14 3.85 -11.37
CA ARG A 48 5.58 2.57 -11.93
C ARG A 48 5.92 1.55 -10.85
N LEU A 49 6.71 1.92 -9.85
CA LEU A 49 7.10 1.04 -8.75
C LEU A 49 5.89 0.55 -7.94
N LEU A 50 4.90 1.43 -7.72
CA LEU A 50 3.67 1.06 -7.04
C LEU A 50 2.83 0.10 -7.88
N ARG A 51 2.77 0.31 -9.19
CA ARG A 51 2.11 -0.62 -10.10
C ARG A 51 2.81 -1.97 -10.15
N ASP A 52 4.14 -1.98 -10.23
CA ASP A 52 4.97 -3.18 -10.21
C ASP A 52 4.82 -3.97 -8.89
N ALA A 53 4.58 -3.28 -7.78
CA ALA A 53 4.24 -3.90 -6.49
C ALA A 53 2.84 -4.55 -6.48
N GLY A 54 2.03 -4.39 -7.53
CA GLY A 54 0.67 -4.93 -7.59
C GLY A 54 -0.42 -3.98 -7.09
N CYS A 55 -0.09 -2.72 -6.77
CA CYS A 55 -1.11 -1.74 -6.39
C CYS A 55 -2.07 -1.47 -7.55
N THR A 56 -3.34 -1.30 -7.22
CA THR A 56 -4.42 -0.92 -8.14
C THR A 56 -5.00 0.44 -7.81
N ILE A 57 -4.77 0.94 -6.60
CA ILE A 57 -5.24 2.25 -6.14
C ILE A 57 -4.17 2.95 -5.30
N ILE A 58 -4.06 4.26 -5.47
CA ILE A 58 -3.18 5.11 -4.66
C ILE A 58 -4.03 6.18 -3.97
N ARG A 59 -3.93 6.26 -2.65
CA ARG A 59 -4.45 7.41 -1.91
C ARG A 59 -3.36 8.44 -1.77
N VAL A 60 -3.61 9.64 -2.28
CA VAL A 60 -2.64 10.74 -2.19
C VAL A 60 -2.79 11.44 -0.85
N ALA A 61 -1.91 11.12 0.07
CA ALA A 61 -1.97 11.56 1.46
C ALA A 61 -0.89 12.61 1.74
N HIS A 62 -1.19 13.74 2.36
CA HIS A 62 -2.56 14.25 2.61
C HIS A 62 -2.70 15.56 1.83
N TYR A 63 -2.45 15.52 0.54
CA TYR A 63 -2.44 16.66 -0.38
C TYR A 63 -2.40 16.17 -1.83
N PRO A 64 -2.89 16.98 -2.80
CA PRO A 64 -2.84 16.61 -4.21
C PRO A 64 -1.40 16.44 -4.68
N GLN A 65 -1.18 15.43 -5.51
CA GLN A 65 0.14 15.14 -6.06
C GLN A 65 0.43 15.97 -7.31
N ASP A 66 1.68 15.93 -7.76
CA ASP A 66 2.13 16.55 -9.00
C ASP A 66 1.31 16.03 -10.21
N PRO A 67 0.97 16.87 -11.18
CA PRO A 67 0.26 16.45 -12.40
C PRO A 67 0.94 15.30 -13.14
N SER A 68 2.27 15.25 -13.19
CA SER A 68 3.00 14.15 -13.85
C SER A 68 2.79 12.79 -13.16
N PHE A 69 2.50 12.77 -11.85
CA PHE A 69 2.11 11.55 -11.17
C PHE A 69 0.70 11.12 -11.58
N MET A 70 -0.21 12.07 -11.75
CA MET A 70 -1.57 11.79 -12.21
C MET A 70 -1.57 11.25 -13.65
N ASP A 71 -0.77 11.85 -14.54
CA ASP A 71 -0.56 11.37 -15.91
C ASP A 71 -0.02 9.92 -15.91
N ALA A 72 0.94 9.64 -15.04
CA ALA A 72 1.49 8.30 -14.89
C ALA A 72 0.44 7.28 -14.38
N CYS A 73 -0.42 7.68 -13.43
CA CYS A 73 -1.51 6.85 -12.95
C CYS A 73 -2.52 6.54 -14.06
N ASP A 74 -2.82 7.51 -14.92
CA ASP A 74 -3.70 7.33 -16.08
C ASP A 74 -3.14 6.26 -17.03
N GLU A 75 -1.86 6.33 -17.38
CA GLU A 75 -1.23 5.39 -18.32
C GLU A 75 -1.00 4.01 -17.71
N LEU A 76 -0.67 3.94 -16.43
CA LEU A 76 -0.39 2.69 -15.73
C LEU A 76 -1.66 1.98 -15.22
N GLY A 77 -2.84 2.60 -15.36
CA GLY A 77 -4.10 2.03 -14.90
C GLY A 77 -4.21 1.94 -13.37
N LEU A 78 -3.64 2.90 -12.66
CA LEU A 78 -3.81 3.07 -11.22
C LEU A 78 -5.02 3.94 -10.94
N PHE A 79 -5.90 3.51 -10.05
CA PHE A 79 -6.91 4.40 -9.48
C PHE A 79 -6.29 5.36 -8.48
N VAL A 80 -6.91 6.52 -8.30
CA VAL A 80 -6.44 7.53 -7.35
C VAL A 80 -7.60 8.03 -6.47
N ILE A 81 -7.35 8.14 -5.17
CA ILE A 81 -8.15 8.91 -4.23
C ILE A 81 -7.45 10.24 -4.04
N VAL A 82 -8.09 11.32 -4.48
CA VAL A 82 -7.51 12.67 -4.40
C VAL A 82 -7.98 13.36 -3.15
N ALA A 83 -7.04 13.74 -2.27
CA ALA A 83 -7.31 14.33 -0.96
C ALA A 83 -7.12 15.85 -0.97
N THR A 84 -8.02 16.53 -0.28
CA THR A 84 -7.87 17.96 0.10
C THR A 84 -6.75 18.10 1.14
N PRO A 85 -5.85 19.10 1.02
CA PRO A 85 -4.75 19.28 1.96
C PRO A 85 -5.24 19.56 3.38
N GLY A 86 -4.73 18.79 4.34
CA GLY A 86 -4.98 19.03 5.75
C GLY A 86 -4.95 17.75 6.59
N TRP A 87 -4.38 17.87 7.81
CA TRP A 87 -4.18 16.76 8.71
C TRP A 87 -4.16 17.25 10.17
N GLN A 88 -4.98 16.65 11.02
CA GLN A 88 -5.04 16.85 12.47
C GLN A 88 -5.14 18.33 12.93
N TYR A 89 -5.66 19.20 12.08
CA TYR A 89 -5.76 20.62 12.41
C TYR A 89 -7.09 21.21 11.93
N TRP A 90 -7.78 21.90 12.83
CA TRP A 90 -8.96 22.70 12.55
C TRP A 90 -8.85 24.08 13.15
N ASN A 91 -9.16 25.12 12.37
CA ASN A 91 -9.26 26.49 12.85
C ASN A 91 -10.69 26.97 12.79
N LYS A 92 -11.19 27.55 13.88
CA LYS A 92 -12.56 28.09 13.97
C LYS A 92 -12.77 29.39 13.19
N ASN A 93 -11.71 30.02 12.67
CA ASN A 93 -11.85 31.20 11.81
C ASN A 93 -12.60 30.81 10.53
N PRO A 94 -13.71 31.47 10.18
CA PRO A 94 -14.48 31.18 8.95
C PRO A 94 -13.63 31.24 7.67
N GLU A 95 -12.60 32.07 7.64
CA GLU A 95 -11.68 32.16 6.50
C GLU A 95 -10.92 30.85 6.27
N PHE A 96 -10.61 30.08 7.32
CA PHE A 96 -9.97 28.77 7.20
C PHE A 96 -10.85 27.80 6.40
N ALA A 97 -12.11 27.63 6.80
CA ALA A 97 -13.06 26.77 6.09
C ALA A 97 -13.25 27.22 4.63
N ALA A 98 -13.39 28.54 4.41
CA ALA A 98 -13.54 29.10 3.06
C ALA A 98 -12.33 28.79 2.16
N ARG A 99 -11.12 28.89 2.68
CA ARG A 99 -9.88 28.54 1.95
C ARG A 99 -9.77 27.04 1.67
N VAL A 100 -10.15 26.20 2.61
CA VAL A 100 -10.17 24.73 2.39
C VAL A 100 -11.18 24.37 1.31
N HIS A 101 -12.37 24.94 1.34
CA HIS A 101 -13.40 24.74 0.31
C HIS A 101 -12.93 25.22 -1.07
N GLU A 102 -12.24 26.37 -1.13
CA GLU A 102 -11.66 26.86 -2.38
C GLU A 102 -10.54 25.93 -2.91
N ASN A 103 -9.68 25.41 -2.03
CA ASN A 103 -8.69 24.40 -2.40
C ASN A 103 -9.35 23.14 -2.95
N THR A 104 -10.41 22.63 -2.30
CA THR A 104 -11.18 21.48 -2.79
C THR A 104 -11.72 21.73 -4.19
N ARG A 105 -12.30 22.90 -4.45
CA ARG A 105 -12.79 23.30 -5.77
C ARG A 105 -11.70 23.29 -6.82
N ASN A 106 -10.57 23.91 -6.50
CA ASN A 106 -9.45 24.05 -7.43
C ASN A 106 -8.80 22.69 -7.75
N ILE A 107 -8.68 21.82 -6.76
CA ILE A 107 -8.15 20.45 -6.94
C ILE A 107 -9.06 19.65 -7.89
N ILE A 108 -10.36 19.69 -7.68
CA ILE A 108 -11.32 18.99 -8.53
C ILE A 108 -11.26 19.52 -9.96
N ARG A 109 -11.20 20.84 -10.15
CA ARG A 109 -11.07 21.46 -11.47
C ARG A 109 -9.78 21.05 -12.18
N ARG A 110 -8.68 20.93 -11.43
CA ARG A 110 -7.40 20.46 -11.95
C ARG A 110 -7.46 19.01 -12.42
N ASP A 111 -8.00 18.12 -11.58
CA ASP A 111 -7.79 16.67 -11.73
C ASP A 111 -9.01 15.91 -12.27
N ARG A 112 -10.18 16.54 -12.42
CA ARG A 112 -11.43 15.86 -12.82
C ARG A 112 -11.40 15.20 -14.20
N ASN A 113 -10.45 15.55 -15.05
CA ASN A 113 -10.29 14.95 -16.38
C ASN A 113 -9.35 13.74 -16.39
N HIS A 114 -8.66 13.45 -15.28
CA HIS A 114 -7.85 12.24 -15.16
C HIS A 114 -8.73 11.01 -15.01
N PRO A 115 -8.64 10.02 -15.94
CA PRO A 115 -9.40 8.78 -15.82
C PRO A 115 -8.97 7.92 -14.63
N SER A 116 -7.81 8.16 -14.04
CA SER A 116 -7.35 7.50 -12.82
C SER A 116 -8.13 7.91 -11.58
N VAL A 117 -8.67 9.13 -11.49
CA VAL A 117 -9.41 9.58 -10.31
C VAL A 117 -10.65 8.74 -10.09
N LEU A 118 -10.70 8.00 -8.99
CA LEU A 118 -11.81 7.14 -8.58
C LEU A 118 -12.67 7.80 -7.51
N MET A 119 -12.02 8.41 -6.52
CA MET A 119 -12.70 9.05 -5.39
C MET A 119 -12.09 10.41 -5.07
N TRP A 120 -12.93 11.30 -4.54
CA TRP A 120 -12.50 12.56 -3.94
C TRP A 120 -12.58 12.44 -2.42
N GLU A 121 -11.58 12.93 -1.73
CA GLU A 121 -11.55 13.06 -0.27
C GLU A 121 -11.56 14.57 0.08
N PRO A 122 -12.76 15.21 0.12
CA PRO A 122 -12.86 16.67 0.28
C PRO A 122 -12.81 17.10 1.75
N ILE A 123 -12.55 16.16 2.65
CA ILE A 123 -12.44 16.36 4.10
C ILE A 123 -10.98 16.39 4.53
N LEU A 124 -10.74 16.85 5.76
CA LEU A 124 -9.40 16.89 6.34
C LEU A 124 -9.10 15.60 7.11
N ASN A 125 -7.97 14.97 6.81
CA ASN A 125 -7.59 13.71 7.44
C ASN A 125 -7.45 13.84 8.97
N GLU A 126 -7.99 12.89 9.71
CA GLU A 126 -7.88 12.79 11.19
C GLU A 126 -8.21 14.11 11.91
N THR A 127 -9.16 14.87 11.40
CA THR A 127 -9.48 16.19 11.90
C THR A 127 -10.92 16.24 12.41
N SER A 128 -11.12 16.83 13.58
CA SER A 128 -12.44 17.11 14.12
C SER A 128 -12.95 18.43 13.54
N TYR A 129 -13.76 18.36 12.49
CA TYR A 129 -14.38 19.48 11.80
C TYR A 129 -15.91 19.49 12.04
N PRO A 130 -16.60 20.64 11.90
CA PRO A 130 -18.06 20.71 11.99
C PRO A 130 -18.77 19.98 10.85
N LEU A 131 -19.97 19.47 11.11
CA LEU A 131 -20.78 18.74 10.12
C LEU A 131 -21.07 19.59 8.88
N ASP A 132 -21.41 20.86 9.07
CA ASP A 132 -21.71 21.79 7.97
C ASP A 132 -20.52 21.99 7.03
N PHE A 133 -19.30 22.02 7.55
CA PHE A 133 -18.09 22.04 6.73
C PHE A 133 -18.02 20.83 5.80
N ALA A 134 -18.24 19.61 6.34
CA ALA A 134 -18.18 18.39 5.54
C ALA A 134 -19.31 18.30 4.50
N LEU A 135 -20.52 18.73 4.86
CA LEU A 135 -21.65 18.75 3.93
C LEU A 135 -21.42 19.76 2.79
N GLN A 136 -20.85 20.92 3.11
CA GLN A 136 -20.49 21.92 2.09
C GLN A 136 -19.37 21.42 1.18
N ALA A 137 -18.35 20.75 1.73
CA ALA A 137 -17.27 20.12 0.94
C ALA A 137 -17.81 19.06 -0.03
N LEU A 138 -18.75 18.23 0.44
CA LEU A 138 -19.45 17.25 -0.41
C LEU A 138 -20.24 17.93 -1.52
N GLN A 139 -20.98 19.01 -1.20
CA GLN A 139 -21.76 19.75 -2.20
C GLN A 139 -20.85 20.38 -3.27
N ILE A 140 -19.73 20.99 -2.86
CA ILE A 140 -18.71 21.52 -3.78
C ILE A 140 -18.20 20.42 -4.71
N THR A 141 -17.91 19.23 -4.17
CA THR A 141 -17.45 18.09 -4.97
C THR A 141 -18.48 17.73 -6.04
N LYS A 142 -19.75 17.66 -5.69
CA LYS A 142 -20.84 17.37 -6.61
C LYS A 142 -21.05 18.46 -7.68
N ASP A 143 -20.88 19.72 -7.31
CA ASP A 143 -21.05 20.86 -8.22
C ASP A 143 -19.91 20.95 -9.24
N GLU A 144 -18.67 20.69 -8.81
CA GLU A 144 -17.50 20.75 -9.69
C GLU A 144 -17.34 19.54 -10.60
N TYR A 145 -17.95 18.40 -10.25
CA TYR A 145 -17.97 17.19 -11.06
C TYR A 145 -19.39 16.64 -11.21
N PRO A 146 -20.28 17.34 -11.93
CA PRO A 146 -21.71 16.99 -12.00
C PRO A 146 -22.03 15.79 -12.89
N TYR A 147 -21.04 15.12 -13.53
CA TYR A 147 -21.29 14.29 -14.71
C TYR A 147 -21.03 12.80 -14.58
N PRO A 148 -21.57 11.97 -15.54
CA PRO A 148 -22.15 10.69 -15.17
C PRO A 148 -21.11 9.78 -14.54
N GLY A 149 -21.30 9.37 -13.41
CA GLY A 149 -20.33 8.80 -12.51
C GLY A 149 -20.10 9.84 -11.43
N ARG A 150 -21.05 9.92 -10.55
CA ARG A 150 -21.09 10.83 -9.42
C ARG A 150 -19.73 10.90 -8.74
N PRO A 151 -19.31 12.08 -8.29
CA PRO A 151 -18.14 12.18 -7.45
C PRO A 151 -18.36 11.29 -6.21
N VAL A 152 -17.46 10.33 -6.04
CA VAL A 152 -17.48 9.46 -4.87
C VAL A 152 -16.57 10.08 -3.84
N ALA A 153 -17.13 10.48 -2.72
CA ALA A 153 -16.42 11.08 -1.61
C ALA A 153 -16.32 10.09 -0.45
N ALA A 154 -15.28 10.20 0.37
CA ALA A 154 -15.01 9.30 1.48
C ALA A 154 -15.03 10.03 2.83
N ALA A 155 -15.54 9.37 3.86
CA ALA A 155 -15.61 9.88 5.24
C ALA A 155 -15.36 8.73 6.22
N ASP A 156 -14.97 9.05 7.46
CA ASP A 156 -14.78 8.03 8.49
C ASP A 156 -16.12 7.45 8.99
N VAL A 157 -16.15 6.15 9.28
CA VAL A 157 -17.32 5.46 9.86
C VAL A 157 -17.77 6.07 11.20
N HIS A 158 -16.86 6.72 11.92
CA HIS A 158 -17.14 7.35 13.22
C HIS A 158 -17.57 8.82 13.11
N SER A 159 -17.57 9.40 11.91
CA SER A 159 -18.00 10.78 11.68
C SER A 159 -19.52 10.89 11.72
N ALA A 160 -20.05 11.17 12.90
CA ALA A 160 -21.51 11.27 13.11
C ALA A 160 -22.16 12.28 12.15
N GLY A 161 -23.21 11.83 11.44
CA GLY A 161 -23.95 12.64 10.46
C GLY A 161 -23.21 12.86 9.13
N VAL A 162 -21.90 12.76 9.08
CA VAL A 162 -21.11 12.91 7.85
C VAL A 162 -21.21 11.66 6.99
N LYS A 163 -20.90 10.49 7.56
CA LYS A 163 -20.86 9.20 6.86
C LYS A 163 -22.15 8.90 6.07
N ASP A 164 -23.30 9.30 6.59
CA ASP A 164 -24.59 8.98 5.99
C ASP A 164 -24.82 9.70 4.65
N ASN A 165 -24.02 10.72 4.35
CA ASN A 165 -24.13 11.55 3.15
C ASN A 165 -23.05 11.20 2.09
N TYR A 166 -22.03 10.45 2.45
CA TYR A 166 -20.89 10.09 1.58
C TYR A 166 -21.10 8.72 0.95
N ASP A 167 -20.53 8.49 -0.22
CA ASP A 167 -20.73 7.26 -1.00
C ASP A 167 -19.86 6.11 -0.53
N VAL A 168 -18.66 6.40 -0.02
CA VAL A 168 -17.72 5.46 0.58
C VAL A 168 -17.30 5.97 1.95
N VAL A 169 -17.14 5.08 2.89
CA VAL A 169 -16.67 5.41 4.24
C VAL A 169 -15.36 4.71 4.56
N TYR A 170 -14.52 5.39 5.31
CA TYR A 170 -13.28 4.81 5.83
C TYR A 170 -13.56 4.04 7.11
N GLY A 171 -13.09 2.78 7.15
CA GLY A 171 -13.28 1.89 8.28
C GLY A 171 -12.34 0.70 8.24
N TRP A 172 -12.52 -0.18 9.19
CA TRP A 172 -11.69 -1.35 9.39
C TRP A 172 -12.49 -2.65 9.17
N PRO A 173 -11.83 -3.77 8.89
CA PRO A 173 -12.47 -5.08 8.94
C PRO A 173 -13.21 -5.30 10.25
N GLY A 174 -14.47 -5.76 10.17
CA GLY A 174 -15.37 -5.93 11.31
C GLY A 174 -16.27 -4.73 11.62
N ASP A 175 -16.09 -3.57 10.96
CA ASP A 175 -17.01 -2.45 11.12
C ASP A 175 -18.40 -2.73 10.53
N ASP A 176 -18.51 -3.66 9.60
CA ASP A 176 -19.76 -4.15 9.01
C ASP A 176 -20.55 -5.11 9.92
N GLU A 177 -19.93 -5.64 10.95
CA GLU A 177 -20.56 -6.54 11.94
C GLU A 177 -21.15 -5.77 13.12
N LYS A 178 -20.86 -4.47 13.24
CA LYS A 178 -21.33 -3.63 14.35
C LYS A 178 -22.80 -3.23 14.19
N ALA A 179 -23.49 -2.99 15.30
CA ALA A 179 -24.89 -2.59 15.33
C ALA A 179 -25.17 -1.33 14.48
N ASN A 180 -24.18 -0.43 14.35
CA ASN A 180 -24.25 0.79 13.56
C ASN A 180 -23.41 0.70 12.27
N ALA A 181 -23.34 -0.50 11.67
CA ALA A 181 -22.61 -0.70 10.42
C ALA A 181 -23.03 0.29 9.34
N PRO A 182 -22.08 0.85 8.58
CA PRO A 182 -22.41 1.74 7.47
C PRO A 182 -23.15 0.96 6.38
N LYS A 183 -24.05 1.67 5.67
CA LYS A 183 -24.73 1.12 4.49
C LYS A 183 -23.85 1.17 3.24
N GLN A 184 -22.86 2.05 3.24
CA GLN A 184 -21.94 2.30 2.15
C GLN A 184 -20.84 1.22 2.06
N CYS A 185 -20.11 1.25 0.96
CA CYS A 185 -18.85 0.52 0.88
C CYS A 185 -17.83 1.04 1.89
N ILE A 186 -17.00 0.13 2.41
CA ILE A 186 -15.95 0.43 3.38
C ILE A 186 -14.59 0.27 2.70
N PHE A 187 -13.71 1.25 2.88
CA PHE A 187 -12.32 1.21 2.46
C PHE A 187 -11.40 1.48 3.65
N THR A 188 -10.37 0.66 3.84
CA THR A 188 -9.38 0.93 4.90
C THR A 188 -8.33 1.89 4.36
N ARG A 189 -8.46 3.18 4.71
CA ARG A 189 -7.62 4.25 4.14
C ARG A 189 -6.14 4.12 4.45
N GLU A 190 -5.80 3.56 5.60
CA GLU A 190 -4.43 3.36 6.07
C GLU A 190 -4.35 2.07 6.87
N TRP A 191 -3.43 1.17 6.50
CA TRP A 191 -3.19 -0.06 7.24
C TRP A 191 -1.68 -0.39 7.27
N GLY A 192 -1.25 -1.21 8.21
CA GLY A 192 0.14 -1.61 8.38
C GLY A 192 1.00 -0.58 9.10
N GLU A 193 0.41 0.48 9.61
CA GLU A 193 1.15 1.54 10.29
C GLU A 193 1.65 1.09 11.67
N ASN A 194 0.77 0.52 12.48
CA ASN A 194 1.07 -0.03 13.81
C ASN A 194 1.82 0.98 14.69
N VAL A 195 1.14 2.07 15.04
CA VAL A 195 1.73 3.27 15.65
C VAL A 195 1.48 3.39 17.15
N ASP A 196 1.82 2.42 17.93
CA ASP A 196 1.83 2.60 19.38
C ASP A 196 2.94 3.56 19.84
N ASP A 197 4.01 3.63 19.05
CA ASP A 197 5.11 4.58 19.24
C ASP A 197 5.71 4.97 17.89
N TRP A 198 5.54 6.23 17.50
CA TRP A 198 6.08 6.81 16.27
C TRP A 198 7.59 6.69 16.14
N TYR A 199 8.29 6.59 17.25
CA TYR A 199 9.75 6.51 17.34
C TYR A 199 10.25 5.09 17.57
N ALA A 200 9.35 4.12 17.75
CA ALA A 200 9.74 2.75 18.03
C ALA A 200 10.42 2.10 16.82
N HIS A 201 11.69 1.76 17.02
CA HIS A 201 12.46 0.95 16.08
C HIS A 201 12.14 -0.55 16.16
N ASN A 202 11.44 -0.98 17.20
CA ASN A 202 11.09 -2.37 17.49
C ASN A 202 9.68 -2.76 17.01
N ASN A 203 9.02 -1.91 16.25
CA ASN A 203 7.73 -2.20 15.66
C ASN A 203 7.85 -3.19 14.50
N ASN A 204 7.01 -4.22 14.48
CA ASN A 204 7.05 -5.28 13.45
C ASN A 204 6.87 -4.77 12.01
N ASN A 205 6.20 -3.63 11.81
CA ASN A 205 5.97 -3.06 10.49
C ASN A 205 7.05 -2.05 10.07
N ARG A 206 8.13 -1.92 10.84
CA ARG A 206 9.22 -0.97 10.55
C ARG A 206 10.54 -1.69 10.41
N ALA A 207 11.18 -1.52 9.28
CA ALA A 207 12.52 -2.02 9.02
C ALA A 207 13.27 -1.10 8.06
N SER A 208 14.44 -0.63 8.47
CA SER A 208 15.40 -0.09 7.52
C SER A 208 16.07 -1.24 6.75
N ARG A 209 16.39 -1.03 5.47
CA ARG A 209 17.18 -2.00 4.71
C ARG A 209 18.55 -2.27 5.35
N SER A 210 19.14 -1.26 5.96
CA SER A 210 20.43 -1.38 6.63
C SER A 210 20.44 -2.24 7.90
N TRP A 211 19.26 -2.62 8.41
CA TRP A 211 19.17 -3.48 9.59
C TRP A 211 19.30 -4.98 9.26
N GLY A 212 19.45 -5.33 7.97
CA GLY A 212 19.68 -6.68 7.50
C GLY A 212 18.42 -7.54 7.35
N GLU A 213 18.63 -8.84 7.21
CA GLU A 213 17.62 -9.83 6.85
C GLU A 213 16.44 -9.89 7.85
N ARG A 214 16.75 -10.06 9.12
CA ARG A 214 15.74 -10.42 10.13
C ARG A 214 14.67 -9.34 10.34
N PRO A 215 14.98 -8.05 10.50
CA PRO A 215 13.97 -7.00 10.60
C PRO A 215 13.11 -6.88 9.34
N GLN A 216 13.70 -6.97 8.15
CA GLN A 216 12.95 -6.93 6.89
C GLN A 216 12.02 -8.15 6.73
N LYS A 217 12.45 -9.33 7.17
CA LYS A 217 11.64 -10.55 7.19
C LYS A 217 10.43 -10.42 8.13
N VAL A 218 10.65 -9.90 9.33
CA VAL A 218 9.58 -9.63 10.28
C VAL A 218 8.58 -8.63 9.70
N GLN A 219 9.05 -7.54 9.12
CA GLN A 219 8.18 -6.55 8.46
C GLN A 219 7.34 -7.18 7.35
N ALA A 220 7.96 -7.92 6.43
CA ALA A 220 7.28 -8.53 5.30
C ALA A 220 6.18 -9.52 5.75
N LEU A 221 6.45 -10.34 6.76
CA LEU A 221 5.49 -11.31 7.29
C LEU A 221 4.38 -10.63 8.11
N SER A 222 4.68 -9.58 8.85
CA SER A 222 3.68 -8.79 9.56
C SER A 222 2.72 -8.09 8.60
N LEU A 223 3.25 -7.47 7.54
CA LEU A 223 2.44 -6.88 6.48
C LEU A 223 1.62 -7.93 5.72
N ALA A 224 2.17 -9.12 5.47
CA ALA A 224 1.42 -10.23 4.86
C ALA A 224 0.22 -10.65 5.72
N GLN A 225 0.40 -10.74 7.03
CA GLN A 225 -0.69 -11.09 7.96
C GLN A 225 -1.79 -10.02 7.97
N THR A 226 -1.43 -8.74 7.99
CA THR A 226 -2.40 -7.64 7.94
C THR A 226 -3.14 -7.62 6.61
N TYR A 227 -2.42 -7.85 5.53
CA TYR A 227 -2.97 -7.88 4.18
C TYR A 227 -3.93 -9.06 3.98
N ASP A 228 -3.59 -10.24 4.51
CA ASP A 228 -4.48 -11.40 4.56
C ASP A 228 -5.82 -11.05 5.24
N GLY A 229 -5.78 -10.28 6.31
CA GLY A 229 -6.97 -9.80 7.00
C GLY A 229 -7.92 -8.98 6.12
N LEU A 230 -7.39 -8.18 5.19
CA LEU A 230 -8.22 -7.45 4.21
C LEU A 230 -8.88 -8.38 3.19
N PHE A 231 -8.21 -9.44 2.76
CA PHE A 231 -8.78 -10.42 1.83
C PHE A 231 -9.84 -11.32 2.44
N ARG A 232 -9.88 -11.44 3.77
CA ARG A 232 -10.96 -12.16 4.48
C ARG A 232 -12.27 -11.41 4.44
N THR A 233 -12.23 -10.12 4.18
CA THR A 233 -13.44 -9.30 4.06
C THR A 233 -14.09 -9.49 2.70
N THR A 234 -15.40 -9.34 2.63
CA THR A 234 -16.21 -9.51 1.40
C THR A 234 -17.32 -8.47 1.32
N GLY A 235 -18.02 -8.45 0.19
CA GLY A 235 -19.17 -7.58 0.00
C GLY A 235 -18.79 -6.10 0.04
N LYS A 236 -19.27 -5.38 1.03
CA LYS A 236 -19.08 -3.93 1.15
C LYS A 236 -17.63 -3.48 1.39
N PHE A 237 -16.75 -4.37 1.85
CA PHE A 237 -15.32 -4.06 1.90
C PHE A 237 -14.71 -4.09 0.51
N ILE A 238 -14.16 -2.98 0.07
CA ILE A 238 -13.65 -2.81 -1.29
C ILE A 238 -12.13 -2.74 -1.37
N GLY A 239 -11.43 -2.84 -0.24
CA GLY A 239 -9.97 -2.88 -0.17
C GLY A 239 -9.36 -1.92 0.84
N GLY A 240 -8.09 -1.62 0.67
CA GLY A 240 -7.36 -0.73 1.55
C GLY A 240 -6.02 -0.28 1.00
N ALA A 241 -5.49 0.79 1.60
CA ALA A 241 -4.20 1.40 1.25
C ALA A 241 -3.19 1.26 2.39
N GLN A 242 -2.05 0.66 2.10
CA GLN A 242 -0.96 0.50 3.06
C GLN A 242 -0.35 1.86 3.42
N TRP A 243 -0.09 2.10 4.68
CA TRP A 243 0.70 3.19 5.17
C TRP A 243 2.10 2.68 5.52
N HIS A 244 3.11 3.02 4.80
CA HIS A 244 3.28 3.86 3.63
C HIS A 244 4.23 3.12 2.67
N PRO A 245 4.15 3.24 1.34
CA PRO A 245 4.94 2.41 0.43
C PRO A 245 6.44 2.76 0.41
N PHE A 246 6.79 4.01 0.68
CA PHE A 246 8.17 4.49 0.70
C PHE A 246 8.55 4.95 2.10
N ASP A 247 9.74 4.62 2.58
CA ASP A 247 10.27 5.29 3.76
C ASP A 247 10.32 6.79 3.49
N HIS A 248 9.74 7.59 4.37
CA HIS A 248 9.59 9.01 4.15
C HIS A 248 9.96 9.85 5.37
N GLN A 249 10.38 11.09 5.13
CA GLN A 249 10.73 12.02 6.18
C GLN A 249 9.46 12.62 6.80
N ARG A 250 9.36 12.60 8.12
CA ARG A 250 8.22 13.16 8.85
C ARG A 250 8.36 14.64 9.21
N GLY A 251 9.52 15.24 8.99
CA GLY A 251 9.77 16.66 9.21
C GLY A 251 10.07 17.09 10.63
N TYR A 252 9.69 16.33 11.66
CA TYR A 252 9.90 16.65 13.06
C TYR A 252 10.76 15.61 13.82
N HIS A 253 11.27 14.62 13.09
CA HIS A 253 12.15 13.60 13.62
C HIS A 253 13.37 13.42 12.70
N PRO A 254 14.58 13.19 13.24
CA PRO A 254 15.79 13.01 12.42
C PRO A 254 15.74 11.75 11.56
N ASP A 255 15.08 10.70 12.06
CA ASP A 255 14.95 9.44 11.34
C ASP A 255 13.73 9.43 10.44
N PRO A 256 13.81 8.81 9.26
CA PRO A 256 12.65 8.58 8.43
C PRO A 256 11.70 7.56 9.07
N TYR A 257 10.45 7.57 8.63
CA TYR A 257 9.51 6.51 8.92
C TYR A 257 9.88 5.28 8.07
N TRP A 258 10.28 4.18 8.70
CA TRP A 258 10.74 2.97 8.01
C TRP A 258 9.65 1.92 7.74
N GLY A 259 8.39 2.33 7.65
CA GLY A 259 7.26 1.45 7.35
C GLY A 259 7.10 1.09 5.87
N GLY A 260 7.98 1.61 5.01
CA GLY A 260 7.90 1.41 3.57
C GLY A 260 8.16 -0.01 3.10
N ILE A 261 7.54 -0.37 1.96
CA ILE A 261 7.94 -1.56 1.19
C ILE A 261 9.15 -1.27 0.30
N PHE A 262 9.45 0.03 0.13
CA PHE A 262 10.69 0.56 -0.44
C PHE A 262 11.36 1.48 0.58
N ASP A 263 12.66 1.62 0.50
CA ASP A 263 13.38 2.63 1.26
C ASP A 263 13.19 4.05 0.68
N CYS A 264 13.76 5.06 1.33
CA CYS A 264 13.65 6.46 0.90
C CYS A 264 14.31 6.75 -0.47
N PHE A 265 15.14 5.85 -0.96
CA PHE A 265 15.75 5.89 -2.29
C PHE A 265 15.00 5.03 -3.32
N ARG A 266 13.85 4.49 -2.95
CA ARG A 266 13.01 3.59 -3.78
C ARG A 266 13.69 2.23 -4.06
N GLN A 267 14.59 1.78 -3.19
CA GLN A 267 15.10 0.42 -3.27
C GLN A 267 14.12 -0.55 -2.60
N PRO A 268 13.81 -1.68 -3.22
CA PRO A 268 12.83 -2.62 -2.69
C PRO A 268 13.34 -3.28 -1.39
N LYS A 269 12.42 -3.45 -0.44
CA LYS A 269 12.59 -4.30 0.73
C LYS A 269 11.93 -5.67 0.49
N TYR A 270 12.07 -6.61 1.42
CA TYR A 270 11.40 -7.92 1.30
C TYR A 270 9.88 -7.78 1.16
N ALA A 271 9.30 -6.80 1.84
CA ALA A 271 7.87 -6.51 1.76
C ALA A 271 7.38 -6.16 0.33
N TYR A 272 8.20 -5.54 -0.51
CA TYR A 272 7.87 -5.32 -1.92
C TYR A 272 7.56 -6.63 -2.65
N TYR A 273 8.40 -7.63 -2.45
CA TYR A 273 8.23 -8.93 -3.12
C TYR A 273 7.02 -9.70 -2.58
N MET A 274 6.68 -9.50 -1.32
CA MET A 274 5.43 -10.00 -0.75
C MET A 274 4.22 -9.39 -1.47
N PHE A 275 4.19 -8.08 -1.64
CA PHE A 275 3.11 -7.39 -2.36
C PHE A 275 3.03 -7.88 -3.82
N ARG A 276 4.15 -7.88 -4.53
CA ARG A 276 4.21 -8.29 -5.92
C ARG A 276 3.76 -9.74 -6.12
N SER A 277 4.07 -10.62 -5.20
CA SER A 277 3.67 -12.02 -5.27
C SER A 277 2.15 -12.21 -5.21
N GLN A 278 1.36 -11.20 -4.83
CA GLN A 278 -0.09 -11.29 -4.81
C GLN A 278 -0.76 -11.06 -6.17
N SER A 279 0.00 -10.62 -7.17
CA SER A 279 -0.50 -10.47 -8.54
C SER A 279 -0.59 -11.83 -9.25
N PRO A 280 -1.61 -12.08 -10.11
CA PRO A 280 -1.70 -13.32 -10.86
C PRO A 280 -0.47 -13.56 -11.76
N ALA A 281 0.00 -14.82 -11.82
CA ALA A 281 1.18 -15.18 -12.63
C ALA A 281 0.94 -15.07 -14.15
N ASP A 282 -0.30 -15.18 -14.59
CA ASP A 282 -0.70 -15.03 -15.99
C ASP A 282 -1.05 -13.59 -16.39
N LEU A 283 -1.02 -12.66 -15.42
CA LEU A 283 -1.27 -11.25 -15.69
C LEU A 283 -0.21 -10.71 -16.65
N LYS A 284 -0.68 -10.15 -17.76
CA LYS A 284 0.16 -9.41 -18.72
C LYS A 284 -0.22 -7.94 -18.68
N HIS A 285 0.69 -7.13 -18.18
CA HIS A 285 0.51 -5.67 -18.17
C HIS A 285 1.48 -5.05 -19.18
N PRO A 286 1.02 -4.15 -20.06
CA PRO A 286 1.87 -3.62 -21.14
C PRO A 286 3.01 -2.73 -20.63
N THR A 287 2.87 -2.13 -19.46
CA THR A 287 3.77 -1.09 -18.95
C THR A 287 4.30 -1.34 -17.54
N ALA A 288 3.88 -2.41 -16.86
CA ALA A 288 4.32 -2.75 -15.51
C ALA A 288 4.93 -4.15 -15.45
N GLU A 289 5.74 -4.43 -14.45
CA GLU A 289 6.23 -5.77 -14.19
C GLU A 289 5.07 -6.71 -13.88
N SER A 290 5.01 -7.80 -14.61
CA SER A 290 3.94 -8.79 -14.50
C SER A 290 4.47 -10.19 -14.85
N GLY A 291 3.64 -11.21 -14.62
CA GLY A 291 4.00 -12.58 -14.89
C GLY A 291 4.56 -13.33 -13.68
N PRO A 292 5.10 -14.54 -13.92
CA PRO A 292 5.63 -15.40 -12.86
C PRO A 292 6.77 -14.73 -12.09
N MET A 293 6.78 -14.89 -10.77
CA MET A 293 7.85 -14.40 -9.91
C MET A 293 8.15 -15.37 -8.77
N VAL A 294 9.38 -15.35 -8.31
CA VAL A 294 9.85 -16.00 -7.10
C VAL A 294 10.90 -15.11 -6.43
N TYR A 295 10.84 -15.01 -5.13
CA TYR A 295 11.82 -14.29 -4.33
C TYR A 295 12.10 -15.02 -3.04
N ILE A 296 13.37 -15.36 -2.82
CA ILE A 296 13.85 -15.99 -1.59
C ILE A 296 14.21 -14.91 -0.58
N MET A 297 13.56 -14.95 0.57
CA MET A 297 13.75 -13.99 1.66
C MET A 297 14.78 -14.55 2.65
N HIS A 298 16.02 -14.68 2.19
CA HIS A 298 17.10 -15.30 2.95
C HIS A 298 18.48 -14.88 2.39
N GLU A 299 19.36 -14.41 3.25
CA GLU A 299 20.70 -13.92 2.86
C GLU A 299 21.79 -15.00 2.95
N MET A 300 21.44 -16.20 3.42
CA MET A 300 22.36 -17.34 3.59
C MET A 300 23.54 -17.01 4.52
N GLY A 301 23.36 -16.08 5.43
CA GLY A 301 24.37 -15.66 6.38
C GLY A 301 24.39 -16.53 7.64
N PRO A 302 25.43 -16.40 8.48
CA PRO A 302 25.58 -17.20 9.71
C PRO A 302 24.51 -16.88 10.77
N PHE A 303 23.76 -15.79 10.61
CA PHE A 303 22.69 -15.38 11.50
C PHE A 303 21.31 -15.52 10.86
N SER A 304 21.24 -16.05 9.63
CA SER A 304 19.98 -16.35 8.96
C SER A 304 19.21 -17.47 9.70
N ASP A 305 17.90 -17.40 9.66
CA ASP A 305 17.07 -18.44 10.28
C ASP A 305 17.25 -19.78 9.55
N PRO A 306 17.09 -20.92 10.25
CA PRO A 306 17.09 -22.23 9.59
C PRO A 306 15.91 -22.44 8.65
N ASP A 307 14.84 -21.65 8.81
CA ASP A 307 13.67 -21.64 7.96
C ASP A 307 13.88 -20.68 6.78
N VAL A 308 13.66 -21.17 5.57
CA VAL A 308 13.70 -20.35 4.35
C VAL A 308 12.28 -19.98 3.94
N VAL A 309 12.01 -18.68 3.82
CA VAL A 309 10.72 -18.15 3.38
C VAL A 309 10.83 -17.62 1.95
N VAL A 310 9.88 -18.00 1.12
CA VAL A 310 9.84 -17.62 -0.31
C VAL A 310 8.48 -17.02 -0.65
N PHE A 311 8.50 -15.91 -1.37
CA PHE A 311 7.31 -15.33 -2.00
C PHE A 311 7.26 -15.74 -3.47
N SER A 312 6.12 -16.23 -3.92
CA SER A 312 5.88 -16.63 -5.30
C SER A 312 4.41 -16.55 -5.66
N ASN A 313 4.12 -16.26 -6.91
CA ASN A 313 2.78 -16.35 -7.50
C ASN A 313 2.64 -17.55 -8.46
N CYS A 314 3.58 -18.48 -8.43
CA CYS A 314 3.54 -19.74 -9.19
C CYS A 314 2.81 -20.83 -8.40
N ASP A 315 2.54 -21.98 -9.02
CA ASP A 315 1.82 -23.08 -8.37
C ASP A 315 2.66 -23.77 -7.28
N SER A 316 3.99 -23.76 -7.44
CA SER A 316 4.92 -24.41 -6.50
C SER A 316 6.30 -23.75 -6.53
N VAL A 317 7.03 -23.94 -5.45
CA VAL A 317 8.43 -23.50 -5.31
C VAL A 317 9.30 -24.71 -5.07
N ARG A 318 10.38 -24.83 -5.87
CA ARG A 318 11.46 -25.78 -5.65
C ARG A 318 12.64 -25.05 -5.00
N LEU A 319 13.09 -25.56 -3.87
CA LEU A 319 14.31 -25.13 -3.21
C LEU A 319 15.34 -26.27 -3.28
N SER A 320 16.55 -25.99 -3.73
CA SER A 320 17.65 -26.94 -3.73
C SER A 320 18.92 -26.31 -3.18
N MET A 321 19.73 -27.11 -2.49
CA MET A 321 21.06 -26.70 -2.11
C MET A 321 21.95 -26.60 -3.36
N TYR A 322 22.96 -25.72 -3.29
CA TYR A 322 23.84 -25.48 -4.42
C TYR A 322 24.59 -26.75 -4.91
N ASP A 323 24.83 -27.68 -3.99
CA ASP A 323 25.51 -28.97 -4.26
C ASP A 323 24.54 -30.11 -4.65
N GLY A 324 23.24 -29.82 -4.67
CA GLY A 324 22.18 -30.79 -4.99
C GLY A 324 21.94 -31.86 -3.93
N THR A 325 22.54 -31.75 -2.74
CA THR A 325 22.41 -32.76 -1.68
C THR A 325 21.04 -32.80 -1.03
N LYS A 326 20.36 -31.66 -1.01
CA LYS A 326 19.02 -31.53 -0.45
C LYS A 326 18.11 -30.78 -1.43
N GLU A 327 16.89 -31.26 -1.57
CA GLU A 327 15.87 -30.65 -2.41
C GLU A 327 14.48 -30.75 -1.75
N TRP A 328 13.68 -29.70 -1.91
CA TRP A 328 12.31 -29.63 -1.47
C TRP A 328 11.44 -29.04 -2.58
N VAL A 329 10.20 -29.52 -2.67
CA VAL A 329 9.15 -28.90 -3.51
C VAL A 329 7.92 -28.69 -2.66
N LEU A 330 7.48 -27.45 -2.53
CA LEU A 330 6.27 -27.10 -1.78
C LEU A 330 5.29 -26.32 -2.66
N PRO A 331 3.98 -26.59 -2.55
CA PRO A 331 2.97 -25.82 -3.25
C PRO A 331 2.84 -24.42 -2.65
N VAL A 332 2.51 -23.44 -3.49
CA VAL A 332 1.97 -22.15 -3.04
C VAL A 332 0.50 -22.38 -2.69
N LYS A 333 0.08 -21.96 -1.50
CA LYS A 333 -1.32 -22.09 -1.09
C LYS A 333 -2.15 -20.95 -1.63
N HIS A 334 -3.24 -21.30 -2.31
CA HIS A 334 -4.25 -20.38 -2.84
C HIS A 334 -5.58 -20.64 -2.12
N GLU A 335 -5.81 -19.97 -1.01
CA GLU A 335 -7.00 -20.16 -0.21
C GLU A 335 -7.99 -18.99 -0.41
N LYS A 336 -9.24 -19.30 -0.74
CA LYS A 336 -10.27 -18.28 -0.93
C LYS A 336 -10.50 -17.49 0.37
N GLY A 337 -10.50 -16.18 0.29
CA GLY A 337 -10.67 -15.31 1.45
C GLY A 337 -9.38 -15.08 2.25
N HIS A 338 -8.24 -15.44 1.68
CA HIS A 338 -6.89 -15.19 2.20
C HIS A 338 -6.04 -14.50 1.17
N LEU A 339 -4.76 -14.29 1.47
CA LEU A 339 -3.81 -13.82 0.48
C LEU A 339 -3.88 -14.69 -0.78
N PRO A 340 -3.95 -14.09 -1.98
CA PRO A 340 -3.92 -14.83 -3.24
C PRO A 340 -2.81 -15.88 -3.31
N ASN A 341 -1.63 -15.53 -2.80
CA ASN A 341 -0.45 -16.39 -2.79
C ASN A 341 0.22 -16.33 -1.41
N ALA A 342 -0.01 -17.35 -0.58
CA ALA A 342 0.57 -17.41 0.75
C ALA A 342 2.10 -17.59 0.69
N PRO A 343 2.87 -17.02 1.64
CA PRO A 343 4.31 -17.27 1.75
C PRO A 343 4.60 -18.76 1.90
N VAL A 344 5.57 -19.28 1.13
CA VAL A 344 6.04 -20.66 1.22
C VAL A 344 7.17 -20.74 2.24
N VAL A 345 7.05 -21.63 3.22
CA VAL A 345 8.05 -21.78 4.30
C VAL A 345 8.64 -23.18 4.26
N PHE A 346 9.93 -23.24 3.94
CA PHE A 346 10.73 -24.44 4.04
C PHE A 346 11.34 -24.52 5.44
N LYS A 347 10.95 -25.53 6.20
CA LYS A 347 11.31 -25.67 7.61
C LYS A 347 12.65 -26.40 7.76
N ASN A 348 13.50 -25.89 8.67
CA ASN A 348 14.75 -26.53 9.06
C ASN A 348 15.62 -26.94 7.84
N VAL A 349 15.74 -26.03 6.86
CA VAL A 349 16.57 -26.25 5.66
C VAL A 349 18.05 -26.42 6.06
N TRP A 350 18.49 -25.68 7.07
CA TRP A 350 19.81 -25.72 7.65
C TRP A 350 19.73 -26.01 9.15
N ASP A 351 20.74 -26.69 9.67
CA ASP A 351 21.01 -26.55 11.09
C ASP A 351 21.95 -25.36 11.35
N PHE A 352 22.07 -24.99 12.59
CA PHE A 352 22.91 -23.85 13.00
C PHE A 352 24.37 -24.02 12.56
N TRP A 353 24.87 -25.26 12.62
CA TRP A 353 26.27 -25.56 12.30
C TRP A 353 26.54 -25.62 10.80
N GLU A 354 25.58 -26.13 10.02
CA GLU A 354 25.66 -26.12 8.55
C GLU A 354 25.75 -24.67 8.03
N ALA A 355 24.83 -23.80 8.43
CA ALA A 355 24.84 -22.40 8.03
C ALA A 355 26.14 -21.69 8.41
N ARG A 356 26.64 -21.97 9.61
CA ARG A 356 27.88 -21.37 10.12
C ARG A 356 29.14 -21.91 9.43
N SER A 357 29.19 -23.20 9.09
CA SER A 357 30.33 -23.80 8.41
C SER A 357 30.45 -23.33 6.97
N HIS A 358 29.33 -23.22 6.26
CA HIS A 358 29.36 -22.68 4.89
C HIS A 358 29.82 -21.22 4.86
N SER A 359 29.29 -20.39 5.73
CA SER A 359 29.71 -18.99 5.86
C SER A 359 31.19 -18.87 6.25
N TYR A 360 31.69 -19.74 7.12
CA TYR A 360 33.08 -19.76 7.52
C TYR A 360 34.02 -20.22 6.37
N THR A 361 33.62 -21.21 5.59
CA THR A 361 34.37 -21.72 4.44
C THR A 361 34.47 -20.67 3.34
N GLU A 362 33.36 -20.02 2.99
CA GLU A 362 33.33 -18.93 2.01
C GLU A 362 34.19 -17.75 2.46
N ARG A 363 34.08 -17.36 3.73
CA ARG A 363 34.89 -16.28 4.29
C ARG A 363 36.39 -16.61 4.25
N ASN A 364 36.79 -17.84 4.56
CA ASN A 364 38.18 -18.27 4.48
C ASN A 364 38.67 -18.25 3.04
N TRP A 365 37.87 -18.74 2.10
CA TRP A 365 38.23 -18.71 0.68
C TRP A 365 38.38 -17.27 0.17
N GLN A 366 37.50 -16.37 0.55
CA GLN A 366 37.60 -14.93 0.20
C GLN A 366 38.86 -14.32 0.82
N MET A 367 39.17 -14.62 2.07
CA MET A 367 40.38 -14.11 2.73
C MET A 367 41.66 -14.67 2.10
N GLU A 368 41.71 -15.95 1.81
CA GLU A 368 42.84 -16.59 1.13
C GLU A 368 43.11 -16.00 -0.26
N ASN A 369 42.04 -15.69 -1.01
CA ASN A 369 42.15 -15.06 -2.33
C ASN A 369 42.38 -13.54 -2.30
N MET A 370 42.14 -12.86 -1.18
CA MET A 370 42.49 -11.45 -1.02
C MET A 370 43.97 -11.21 -0.72
N TYR A 371 44.68 -12.22 -0.20
CA TYR A 371 46.07 -12.13 0.19
C TYR A 371 47.04 -12.93 -0.71
N ALA A 372 46.52 -13.60 -1.73
CA ALA A 372 47.26 -14.25 -2.77
C ALA A 372 47.46 -13.32 -3.99
#